data_43d01ca82bfe04ddda338eeb9f11c7a7
#
_entry.id   43d01ca82bfe04ddda338eeb9f11c7a7
#
_cell.length_a   1.000
_cell.length_b   1.000
_cell.length_c   1.000
_cell.angle_alpha   90.00
_cell.angle_beta   90.00
_cell.angle_gamma   90.00
#
_symmetry.space_group_name_H-M   'P 1'
#
loop_
_entity.id
_entity.type
_entity.pdbx_description
1 polymer ?
#
loop_
_entity_poly.entity_id
_entity_poly.type
_entity_poly.pdbx_seq_one_letter_code
_entity_poly.pdbx_strand_id
1 'polypeptide(L)'
;MEILLTGFTAFLTQEWIETAFPDDHVLTTHAKGEALLDTRIKTVMLESKQLLDQLAETYQFDRVVYFSEYLLPHGNQEGELDRLRRVLQSCREREVELLYLSGPEAALTPSSGKTLLANAAEELCFHYAKTSKLQVKVFRLPYLYAVSASGAEQFARLFEQISAGTVQMDEQAAQPLLALCTEELADLVARVFDTWTPKPERFTLPDVFGNTQEQLGEVLQKLQPGLKVLYGTDTIQTYPAADNTVRRRYGWFQRYSILDDLPAIYNVWCARQAEKKSFARKTVDKIRQSPRLLRLVEIAAAWLVTELLVRITGTDAQFQMIDFRLMFVVLIGTVYGLNAGVLSAVLASVSLAAGYLRQGTTLMLLFYAPANWLAFIVYFVVICVKYKIYGN
;
A
#
# COMPACT_ATOMS: atom_id res chain seq x y z
N MET A 1 -17.15 12.81 -21.38
CA MET A 1 -16.25 11.78 -21.94
C MET A 1 -16.04 10.67 -20.92
N GLU A 2 -15.65 9.46 -21.37
CA GLU A 2 -15.31 8.34 -20.47
C GLU A 2 -13.80 8.25 -20.34
N ILE A 3 -13.28 8.44 -19.13
CA ILE A 3 -11.84 8.54 -18.85
C ILE A 3 -11.40 7.40 -17.93
N LEU A 4 -10.30 6.74 -18.28
CA LEU A 4 -9.64 5.74 -17.43
C LEU A 4 -8.35 6.31 -16.82
N LEU A 5 -8.26 6.32 -15.49
CA LEU A 5 -7.05 6.58 -14.74
C LEU A 5 -6.49 5.26 -14.20
N THR A 6 -5.31 4.85 -14.62
CA THR A 6 -4.75 3.54 -14.28
C THR A 6 -3.25 3.57 -14.03
N GLY A 7 -2.69 2.48 -13.51
CA GLY A 7 -1.30 2.39 -13.08
C GLY A 7 -1.15 2.78 -11.60
N PHE A 8 -0.16 3.58 -11.26
CA PHE A 8 0.03 4.08 -9.91
C PHE A 8 -0.96 5.20 -9.59
N THR A 9 -2.11 4.87 -9.04
CA THR A 9 -3.24 5.77 -8.76
C THR A 9 -3.45 6.07 -7.26
N ALA A 10 -2.55 5.58 -6.38
CA ALA A 10 -2.72 5.68 -4.93
C ALA A 10 -2.74 7.12 -4.35
N PHE A 11 -2.25 8.10 -5.11
CA PHE A 11 -2.25 9.51 -4.73
C PHE A 11 -3.50 10.27 -5.17
N LEU A 12 -4.31 9.71 -6.07
CA LEU A 12 -5.47 10.39 -6.62
C LEU A 12 -6.48 10.71 -5.53
N THR A 13 -6.86 11.98 -5.46
CA THR A 13 -7.92 12.49 -4.61
C THR A 13 -9.10 12.95 -5.47
N GLN A 14 -10.27 13.12 -4.86
CA GLN A 14 -11.42 13.68 -5.56
C GLN A 14 -11.09 15.08 -6.14
N GLU A 15 -10.45 15.94 -5.36
CA GLU A 15 -10.03 17.29 -5.79
C GLU A 15 -9.10 17.23 -7.00
N TRP A 16 -8.16 16.28 -7.03
CA TRP A 16 -7.27 16.06 -8.16
C TRP A 16 -8.06 15.73 -9.43
N ILE A 17 -9.01 14.80 -9.31
CA ILE A 17 -9.85 14.36 -10.44
C ILE A 17 -10.75 15.47 -10.93
N GLU A 18 -11.38 16.22 -10.03
CA GLU A 18 -12.22 17.38 -10.36
C GLU A 18 -11.43 18.51 -11.04
N THR A 19 -10.17 18.70 -10.64
CA THR A 19 -9.28 19.69 -11.29
C THR A 19 -8.88 19.25 -12.69
N ALA A 20 -8.55 17.98 -12.89
CA ALA A 20 -8.12 17.45 -14.18
C ALA A 20 -9.30 17.24 -15.15
N PHE A 21 -10.46 16.82 -14.64
CA PHE A 21 -11.63 16.37 -15.41
C PHE A 21 -12.94 16.79 -14.74
N PRO A 22 -13.29 18.11 -14.76
CA PRO A 22 -14.42 18.65 -13.98
C PRO A 22 -15.78 18.11 -14.42
N ASP A 23 -15.97 17.81 -15.71
CA ASP A 23 -17.26 17.46 -16.30
C ASP A 23 -17.34 16.03 -16.83
N ASP A 24 -16.26 15.23 -16.68
CA ASP A 24 -16.14 13.94 -17.29
C ASP A 24 -16.49 12.78 -16.31
N HIS A 25 -16.84 11.63 -16.88
CA HIS A 25 -16.97 10.38 -16.14
C HIS A 25 -15.62 9.70 -16.00
N VAL A 26 -15.17 9.48 -14.77
CA VAL A 26 -13.83 8.96 -14.49
C VAL A 26 -13.92 7.58 -13.85
N LEU A 27 -13.23 6.63 -14.45
CA LEU A 27 -12.96 5.32 -13.89
C LEU A 27 -11.51 5.27 -13.39
N THR A 28 -11.31 4.96 -12.13
CA THR A 28 -9.96 4.82 -11.56
C THR A 28 -9.70 3.42 -11.03
N THR A 29 -8.46 2.94 -11.20
CA THR A 29 -8.02 1.63 -10.71
C THR A 29 -7.26 1.79 -9.41
N HIS A 30 -7.96 1.96 -8.29
CA HIS A 30 -7.32 2.16 -6.99
C HIS A 30 -7.26 0.86 -6.18
N ALA A 31 -6.10 0.56 -5.59
CA ALA A 31 -5.88 -0.69 -4.84
C ALA A 31 -6.45 -0.68 -3.41
N LYS A 32 -6.75 0.48 -2.81
CA LYS A 32 -7.37 0.61 -1.48
C LYS A 32 -8.28 1.83 -1.48
N GLY A 33 -9.58 1.60 -1.70
CA GLY A 33 -10.54 2.67 -1.85
C GLY A 33 -10.87 3.38 -0.54
N GLU A 34 -10.55 4.67 -0.46
CA GLU A 34 -11.50 5.61 0.13
C GLU A 34 -12.62 5.76 -0.90
N ALA A 35 -13.86 5.54 -0.48
CA ALA A 35 -15.02 5.71 -1.35
C ALA A 35 -15.04 7.16 -1.82
N LEU A 36 -14.76 7.39 -3.10
CA LEU A 36 -14.92 8.69 -3.71
C LEU A 36 -16.42 9.01 -3.67
N LEU A 37 -16.78 10.16 -3.13
CA LEU A 37 -18.17 10.54 -2.88
C LEU A 37 -18.91 11.00 -4.13
N ASP A 38 -18.19 11.29 -5.23
CA ASP A 38 -18.79 11.75 -6.49
C ASP A 38 -19.31 10.57 -7.32
N THR A 39 -20.55 10.65 -7.77
CA THR A 39 -21.20 9.62 -8.60
C THR A 39 -20.59 9.48 -10.00
N ARG A 40 -19.86 10.50 -10.49
CA ARG A 40 -19.13 10.48 -11.76
C ARG A 40 -17.83 9.70 -11.68
N ILE A 41 -17.33 9.47 -10.48
CA ILE A 41 -16.05 8.80 -10.23
C ILE A 41 -16.33 7.39 -9.73
N LYS A 42 -15.88 6.38 -10.48
CA LYS A 42 -16.01 4.98 -10.11
C LYS A 42 -14.66 4.36 -9.86
N THR A 43 -14.52 3.71 -8.73
CA THR A 43 -13.30 2.95 -8.39
C THR A 43 -13.51 1.48 -8.72
N VAL A 44 -12.59 0.89 -9.48
CA VAL A 44 -12.63 -0.52 -9.87
C VAL A 44 -11.31 -1.17 -9.54
N MET A 45 -11.35 -2.31 -8.84
CA MET A 45 -10.17 -3.13 -8.61
C MET A 45 -9.90 -3.99 -9.84
N LEU A 46 -8.78 -3.76 -10.53
CA LEU A 46 -8.35 -4.58 -11.67
C LEU A 46 -7.58 -5.81 -11.17
N GLU A 47 -8.31 -6.86 -10.82
CA GLU A 47 -7.70 -8.12 -10.36
C GLU A 47 -7.30 -9.06 -11.52
N SER A 48 -7.90 -8.90 -12.70
CA SER A 48 -7.63 -9.78 -13.83
C SER A 48 -7.61 -9.05 -15.19
N LYS A 49 -6.93 -9.67 -16.18
CA LYS A 49 -6.91 -9.20 -17.56
C LYS A 49 -8.32 -9.13 -18.18
N GLN A 50 -9.14 -10.13 -17.91
CA GLN A 50 -10.51 -10.20 -18.43
C GLN A 50 -11.37 -9.03 -17.96
N LEU A 51 -11.15 -8.53 -16.76
CA LEU A 51 -11.88 -7.40 -16.22
C LEU A 51 -11.57 -6.10 -16.98
N LEU A 52 -10.31 -5.87 -17.36
CA LEU A 52 -9.92 -4.68 -18.14
C LEU A 52 -10.54 -4.67 -19.53
N ASP A 53 -10.55 -5.84 -20.22
CA ASP A 53 -11.16 -5.98 -21.54
C ASP A 53 -12.67 -5.74 -21.46
N GLN A 54 -13.36 -6.31 -20.45
CA GLN A 54 -14.79 -6.09 -20.20
C GLN A 54 -15.09 -4.61 -19.87
N LEU A 55 -14.25 -3.97 -19.08
CA LEU A 55 -14.40 -2.54 -18.77
C LEU A 55 -14.23 -1.68 -20.03
N ALA A 56 -13.24 -1.96 -20.86
CA ALA A 56 -13.03 -1.26 -22.12
C ALA A 56 -14.20 -1.45 -23.09
N GLU A 57 -14.81 -2.62 -23.13
CA GLU A 57 -16.03 -2.86 -23.92
C GLU A 57 -17.25 -2.11 -23.38
N THR A 58 -17.40 -2.08 -22.05
CA THR A 58 -18.56 -1.48 -21.38
C THR A 58 -18.54 0.05 -21.42
N TYR A 59 -17.39 0.66 -21.05
CA TYR A 59 -17.28 2.11 -20.88
C TYR A 59 -16.77 2.86 -22.12
N GLN A 60 -16.20 2.17 -23.10
CA GLN A 60 -15.72 2.78 -24.35
C GLN A 60 -14.87 4.02 -24.14
N PHE A 61 -13.79 3.89 -23.36
CA PHE A 61 -12.92 5.01 -22.99
C PHE A 61 -12.51 5.88 -24.18
N ASP A 62 -12.68 7.18 -24.04
CA ASP A 62 -12.21 8.23 -24.96
C ASP A 62 -10.76 8.60 -24.63
N ARG A 63 -10.44 8.64 -23.33
CA ARG A 63 -9.14 9.06 -22.79
C ARG A 63 -8.61 8.08 -21.76
N VAL A 64 -7.31 7.87 -21.75
CA VAL A 64 -6.61 7.07 -20.75
C VAL A 64 -5.41 7.82 -20.23
N VAL A 65 -5.27 7.95 -18.91
CA VAL A 65 -4.04 8.41 -18.24
C VAL A 65 -3.42 7.22 -17.54
N TYR A 66 -2.22 6.88 -17.94
CA TYR A 66 -1.45 5.81 -17.34
C TYR A 66 -0.30 6.39 -16.51
N PHE A 67 -0.38 6.20 -15.19
CA PHE A 67 0.64 6.60 -14.24
C PHE A 67 1.61 5.44 -14.05
N SER A 68 2.82 5.57 -14.54
CA SER A 68 3.83 4.51 -14.43
C SER A 68 4.37 4.41 -13.00
N GLU A 69 4.73 3.20 -12.57
CA GLU A 69 5.46 2.94 -11.32
C GLU A 69 6.86 3.59 -11.31
N TYR A 70 7.39 3.97 -12.49
CA TYR A 70 8.65 4.71 -12.60
C TYR A 70 8.56 6.16 -12.11
N LEU A 71 7.36 6.65 -11.81
CA LEU A 71 7.12 7.96 -11.18
C LEU A 71 7.49 7.98 -9.69
N LEU A 72 7.82 6.83 -9.12
CA LEU A 72 8.29 6.69 -7.74
C LEU A 72 9.75 6.22 -7.70
N PRO A 73 10.59 6.76 -6.79
CA PRO A 73 11.97 6.31 -6.62
C PRO A 73 12.07 4.79 -6.33
N HIS A 74 11.14 4.28 -5.53
CA HIS A 74 11.07 2.88 -5.10
C HIS A 74 9.75 2.20 -5.50
N GLY A 75 9.20 2.55 -6.68
CA GLY A 75 7.98 1.93 -7.21
C GLY A 75 8.15 0.43 -7.46
N ASN A 76 7.07 -0.32 -7.32
CA ASN A 76 7.05 -1.76 -7.66
C ASN A 76 6.96 -1.94 -9.17
N GLN A 77 8.09 -2.09 -9.81
CA GLN A 77 8.21 -2.21 -11.27
C GLN A 77 7.92 -3.62 -11.79
N GLU A 78 7.73 -4.60 -10.89
CA GLU A 78 7.42 -5.97 -11.27
C GLU A 78 6.07 -6.02 -12.01
N GLY A 79 6.09 -6.54 -13.22
CA GLY A 79 4.91 -6.64 -14.08
C GLY A 79 4.44 -5.32 -14.70
N GLU A 80 5.16 -4.20 -14.56
CA GLU A 80 4.76 -2.89 -15.11
C GLU A 80 4.54 -2.94 -16.61
N LEU A 81 5.50 -3.48 -17.37
CA LEU A 81 5.37 -3.63 -18.82
C LEU A 81 4.18 -4.50 -19.23
N ASP A 82 3.86 -5.56 -18.47
CA ASP A 82 2.73 -6.41 -18.76
C ASP A 82 1.39 -5.69 -18.47
N ARG A 83 1.33 -4.91 -17.40
CA ARG A 83 0.16 -4.05 -17.10
C ARG A 83 -0.08 -3.02 -18.20
N LEU A 84 0.98 -2.29 -18.57
CA LEU A 84 0.93 -1.29 -19.65
C LEU A 84 0.50 -1.94 -20.98
N ARG A 85 1.10 -3.08 -21.34
CA ARG A 85 0.74 -3.80 -22.57
C ARG A 85 -0.73 -4.19 -22.62
N ARG A 86 -1.31 -4.63 -21.50
CA ARG A 86 -2.74 -4.96 -21.42
C ARG A 86 -3.62 -3.74 -21.68
N VAL A 87 -3.30 -2.59 -21.10
CA VAL A 87 -4.03 -1.34 -21.34
C VAL A 87 -3.96 -0.94 -22.82
N LEU A 88 -2.74 -0.96 -23.39
CA LEU A 88 -2.56 -0.66 -24.81
C LEU A 88 -3.32 -1.62 -25.74
N GLN A 89 -3.35 -2.91 -25.41
CA GLN A 89 -4.09 -3.91 -26.18
C GLN A 89 -5.61 -3.69 -26.12
N SER A 90 -6.15 -3.36 -24.93
CA SER A 90 -7.59 -3.12 -24.76
C SER A 90 -8.09 -1.88 -25.51
N CYS A 91 -7.19 -0.92 -25.78
CA CYS A 91 -7.52 0.34 -26.46
C CYS A 91 -7.17 0.37 -27.97
N ARG A 92 -6.46 -0.63 -28.49
CA ARG A 92 -5.80 -0.58 -29.83
C ARG A 92 -6.75 -0.39 -31.01
N GLU A 93 -7.98 -0.90 -30.93
CA GLU A 93 -8.96 -0.86 -32.04
C GLU A 93 -9.77 0.44 -32.08
N ARG A 94 -9.53 1.34 -31.13
CA ARG A 94 -10.29 2.57 -30.93
C ARG A 94 -9.40 3.81 -31.05
N GLU A 95 -10.01 4.93 -31.35
CA GLU A 95 -9.35 6.24 -31.33
C GLU A 95 -9.32 6.78 -29.89
N VAL A 96 -8.42 6.24 -29.06
CA VAL A 96 -8.24 6.65 -27.66
C VAL A 96 -7.06 7.59 -27.53
N GLU A 97 -7.25 8.66 -26.79
CA GLU A 97 -6.16 9.59 -26.37
C GLU A 97 -5.46 9.01 -25.15
N LEU A 98 -4.26 8.45 -25.31
CA LEU A 98 -3.46 7.89 -24.21
C LEU A 98 -2.35 8.86 -23.80
N LEU A 99 -2.41 9.30 -22.55
CA LEU A 99 -1.34 10.03 -21.88
C LEU A 99 -0.55 9.06 -20.98
N TYR A 100 0.67 8.73 -21.38
CA TYR A 100 1.58 7.90 -20.60
C TYR A 100 2.54 8.80 -19.81
N LEU A 101 2.47 8.73 -18.48
CA LEU A 101 3.31 9.48 -17.55
C LEU A 101 4.46 8.59 -17.09
N SER A 102 5.66 8.87 -17.58
CA SER A 102 6.90 8.14 -17.35
C SER A 102 7.77 8.84 -16.30
N GLY A 103 8.66 8.10 -15.66
CA GLY A 103 9.59 8.64 -14.66
C GLY A 103 10.87 9.23 -15.29
N PRO A 104 11.72 9.87 -14.47
CA PRO A 104 12.93 10.52 -14.94
C PRO A 104 13.97 9.54 -15.48
N GLU A 105 13.97 8.28 -15.04
CA GLU A 105 14.89 7.25 -15.52
C GLU A 105 14.77 6.95 -17.01
N ALA A 106 13.59 7.14 -17.59
CA ALA A 106 13.40 6.98 -19.02
C ALA A 106 14.17 8.02 -19.86
N ALA A 107 14.64 9.12 -19.25
CA ALA A 107 15.48 10.10 -19.89
C ALA A 107 16.97 9.73 -19.87
N LEU A 108 17.38 8.75 -19.07
CA LEU A 108 18.77 8.30 -18.94
C LEU A 108 19.12 7.28 -20.01
N THR A 109 20.42 7.17 -20.30
CA THR A 109 20.96 6.08 -21.11
C THR A 109 20.71 4.75 -20.37
N PRO A 110 20.18 3.72 -21.05
CA PRO A 110 19.91 2.43 -20.41
C PRO A 110 21.19 1.77 -19.87
N SER A 111 21.46 1.96 -18.60
CA SER A 111 22.64 1.41 -17.89
C SER A 111 22.25 0.44 -16.77
N SER A 112 20.98 0.43 -16.37
CA SER A 112 20.41 -0.44 -15.34
C SER A 112 19.15 -1.13 -15.85
N GLY A 113 18.69 -2.18 -15.16
CA GLY A 113 17.42 -2.84 -15.46
C GLY A 113 16.25 -1.85 -15.43
N LYS A 114 16.25 -0.93 -14.46
CA LYS A 114 15.21 0.10 -14.30
C LYS A 114 15.14 1.05 -15.49
N THR A 115 16.27 1.61 -15.91
CA THR A 115 16.35 2.53 -17.07
C THR A 115 16.00 1.84 -18.37
N LEU A 116 16.42 0.58 -18.54
CA LEU A 116 16.06 -0.23 -19.70
C LEU A 116 14.54 -0.47 -19.78
N LEU A 117 13.91 -0.88 -18.70
CA LEU A 117 12.47 -1.14 -18.64
C LEU A 117 11.65 0.14 -18.83
N ALA A 118 12.06 1.25 -18.25
CA ALA A 118 11.39 2.54 -18.42
C ALA A 118 11.41 2.99 -19.89
N ASN A 119 12.56 2.85 -20.56
CA ASN A 119 12.68 3.13 -21.99
C ASN A 119 11.82 2.16 -22.84
N ALA A 120 11.85 0.87 -22.51
CA ALA A 120 11.04 -0.13 -23.21
C ALA A 120 9.53 0.15 -23.10
N ALA A 121 9.06 0.64 -21.95
CA ALA A 121 7.67 1.04 -21.76
C ALA A 121 7.26 2.19 -22.70
N GLU A 122 8.10 3.22 -22.84
CA GLU A 122 7.83 4.31 -23.77
C GLU A 122 7.84 3.85 -25.23
N GLU A 123 8.82 3.04 -25.61
CA GLU A 123 8.89 2.49 -26.98
C GLU A 123 7.69 1.59 -27.29
N LEU A 124 7.18 0.86 -26.31
CA LEU A 124 5.95 0.10 -26.44
C LEU A 124 4.75 1.00 -26.75
N CYS A 125 4.60 2.12 -26.05
CA CYS A 125 3.57 3.12 -26.33
C CYS A 125 3.66 3.66 -27.77
N PHE A 126 4.86 4.04 -28.23
CA PHE A 126 5.08 4.51 -29.61
C PHE A 126 4.86 3.42 -30.66
N HIS A 127 5.18 2.17 -30.36
CA HIS A 127 4.88 1.05 -31.25
C HIS A 127 3.36 0.93 -31.47
N TYR A 128 2.56 0.96 -30.40
CA TYR A 128 1.12 0.93 -30.52
C TYR A 128 0.55 2.15 -31.25
N ALA A 129 1.08 3.34 -31.01
CA ALA A 129 0.68 4.55 -31.76
C ALA A 129 0.91 4.43 -33.27
N LYS A 130 1.91 3.67 -33.72
CA LYS A 130 2.22 3.44 -35.13
C LYS A 130 1.40 2.31 -35.75
N THR A 131 1.00 1.32 -34.96
CA THR A 131 0.39 0.07 -35.46
C THR A 131 -1.11 -0.02 -35.16
N SER A 132 -1.69 0.93 -34.45
CA SER A 132 -3.10 0.95 -34.10
C SER A 132 -3.69 2.37 -34.26
N LYS A 133 -4.94 2.55 -33.87
CA LYS A 133 -5.63 3.85 -33.88
C LYS A 133 -5.33 4.70 -32.64
N LEU A 134 -4.54 4.18 -31.71
CA LEU A 134 -4.22 4.82 -30.45
C LEU A 134 -3.42 6.10 -30.66
N GLN A 135 -3.85 7.21 -30.05
CA GLN A 135 -3.13 8.46 -30.06
C GLN A 135 -2.34 8.58 -28.75
N VAL A 136 -1.01 8.68 -28.84
CA VAL A 136 -0.15 8.59 -27.65
C VAL A 136 0.67 9.86 -27.44
N LYS A 137 0.67 10.34 -26.19
CA LYS A 137 1.66 11.30 -25.70
C LYS A 137 2.38 10.72 -24.50
N VAL A 138 3.68 10.91 -24.45
CA VAL A 138 4.55 10.46 -23.35
C VAL A 138 5.14 11.68 -22.66
N PHE A 139 4.96 11.76 -21.34
CA PHE A 139 5.57 12.78 -20.49
C PHE A 139 6.53 12.14 -19.51
N ARG A 140 7.81 12.51 -19.59
CA ARG A 140 8.84 12.20 -18.61
C ARG A 140 8.79 13.23 -17.51
N LEU A 141 8.39 12.80 -16.33
CA LEU A 141 8.20 13.65 -15.16
C LEU A 141 9.30 13.44 -14.14
N PRO A 142 9.59 14.43 -13.27
CA PRO A 142 10.22 14.19 -11.99
C PRO A 142 9.45 13.16 -11.15
N TYR A 143 10.06 12.63 -10.09
CA TYR A 143 9.35 11.75 -9.15
C TYR A 143 8.18 12.47 -8.49
N LEU A 144 7.04 11.79 -8.39
CA LEU A 144 5.85 12.38 -7.79
C LEU A 144 5.91 12.35 -6.27
N TYR A 145 5.46 13.44 -5.66
CA TYR A 145 5.18 13.51 -4.23
C TYR A 145 3.86 14.22 -3.98
N ALA A 146 3.20 13.90 -2.86
CA ALA A 146 1.96 14.56 -2.44
C ALA A 146 2.16 15.28 -1.10
N VAL A 147 1.52 16.42 -0.90
CA VAL A 147 1.53 17.13 0.38
C VAL A 147 0.52 16.54 1.37
N SER A 148 -0.39 15.72 0.88
CA SER A 148 -1.45 15.05 1.63
C SER A 148 -0.95 13.90 2.52
N ALA A 149 -1.92 13.22 3.09
CA ALA A 149 -1.72 12.02 3.89
C ALA A 149 -0.98 10.88 3.15
N SER A 150 -1.15 10.77 1.83
CA SER A 150 -0.42 9.80 0.99
C SER A 150 1.06 10.17 0.88
N GLY A 151 1.40 11.46 0.82
CA GLY A 151 2.78 11.94 0.88
C GLY A 151 3.45 11.59 2.20
N ALA A 152 2.73 11.75 3.33
CA ALA A 152 3.25 11.34 4.63
C ALA A 152 3.56 9.83 4.71
N GLU A 153 2.82 8.99 4.01
CA GLU A 153 3.10 7.55 3.88
C GLU A 153 4.27 7.27 2.95
N GLN A 154 4.38 8.00 1.85
CA GLN A 154 5.49 7.90 0.90
C GLN A 154 6.83 8.19 1.57
N PHE A 155 6.90 9.20 2.42
CA PHE A 155 8.10 9.59 3.16
C PHE A 155 8.22 8.94 4.55
N ALA A 156 7.35 7.99 4.91
CA ALA A 156 7.33 7.39 6.25
C ALA A 156 8.68 6.83 6.68
N ARG A 157 9.38 6.10 5.79
CA ARG A 157 10.70 5.54 6.07
C ARG A 157 11.75 6.62 6.36
N LEU A 158 11.73 7.72 5.61
CA LEU A 158 12.60 8.86 5.83
C LEU A 158 12.31 9.51 7.19
N PHE A 159 11.05 9.70 7.53
CA PHE A 159 10.61 10.31 8.79
C PHE A 159 10.88 9.41 10.00
N GLU A 160 10.83 8.10 9.84
CA GLU A 160 11.27 7.15 10.86
C GLU A 160 12.76 7.26 11.13
N GLN A 161 13.59 7.40 10.09
CA GLN A 161 15.03 7.62 10.22
C GLN A 161 15.34 8.96 10.89
N ILE A 162 14.60 10.03 10.59
CA ILE A 162 14.69 11.32 11.30
C ILE A 162 14.46 11.10 12.79
N SER A 163 13.38 10.38 13.15
CA SER A 163 13.07 10.08 14.55
C SER A 163 14.15 9.25 15.26
N ALA A 164 14.91 8.43 14.52
CA ALA A 164 16.03 7.66 15.01
C ALA A 164 17.34 8.49 15.13
N GLY A 165 17.36 9.73 14.63
CA GLY A 165 18.49 10.65 14.72
C GLY A 165 19.57 10.46 13.64
N THR A 166 19.38 9.56 12.70
CA THR A 166 20.31 9.35 11.57
C THR A 166 19.52 9.01 10.31
N VAL A 167 19.76 9.74 9.24
CA VAL A 167 19.20 9.51 7.91
C VAL A 167 20.30 9.02 6.96
N GLN A 168 20.04 7.90 6.31
CA GLN A 168 20.87 7.35 5.26
C GLN A 168 20.22 7.67 3.91
N MET A 169 20.87 8.54 3.13
CA MET A 169 20.53 8.79 1.73
C MET A 169 21.23 7.76 0.85
N ASP A 170 20.54 7.23 -0.14
CA ASP A 170 21.13 6.28 -1.08
C ASP A 170 22.03 7.00 -2.10
N GLU A 171 21.76 8.28 -2.38
CA GLU A 171 22.40 9.09 -3.40
C GLU A 171 23.48 10.03 -2.81
N GLN A 172 24.36 10.53 -3.70
CA GLN A 172 25.37 11.53 -3.33
C GLN A 172 24.72 12.90 -3.01
N ALA A 173 25.39 13.71 -2.20
CA ALA A 173 24.95 15.06 -1.83
C ALA A 173 24.65 15.96 -3.06
N ALA A 174 25.49 15.89 -4.08
CA ALA A 174 25.35 16.68 -5.30
C ALA A 174 24.35 16.12 -6.33
N GLN A 175 23.72 14.96 -6.04
CA GLN A 175 22.73 14.38 -6.95
C GLN A 175 21.50 15.30 -7.04
N PRO A 176 20.99 15.60 -8.28
CA PRO A 176 19.76 16.36 -8.46
C PRO A 176 18.56 15.69 -7.77
N LEU A 177 17.78 16.47 -7.06
CA LEU A 177 16.54 16.05 -6.42
C LEU A 177 15.36 16.40 -7.34
N LEU A 178 14.98 15.46 -8.18
CA LEU A 178 13.88 15.63 -9.12
C LEU A 178 12.55 15.29 -8.42
N ALA A 179 11.70 16.28 -8.19
CA ALA A 179 10.42 16.07 -7.53
C ALA A 179 9.33 16.98 -8.11
N LEU A 180 8.13 16.43 -8.28
CA LEU A 180 6.95 17.12 -8.80
C LEU A 180 5.76 16.86 -7.88
N CYS A 181 5.08 17.93 -7.46
CA CYS A 181 3.88 17.84 -6.65
C CYS A 181 2.71 17.26 -7.46
N THR A 182 2.00 16.29 -6.88
CA THR A 182 0.85 15.63 -7.55
C THR A 182 -0.28 16.59 -7.85
N GLU A 183 -0.49 17.59 -7.01
CA GLU A 183 -1.53 18.60 -7.18
C GLU A 183 -1.30 19.45 -8.45
N GLU A 184 -0.04 19.76 -8.78
CA GLU A 184 0.30 20.49 -10.01
C GLU A 184 0.14 19.65 -11.28
N LEU A 185 0.24 18.33 -11.14
CA LEU A 185 0.08 17.41 -12.26
C LEU A 185 -1.36 17.42 -12.80
N ALA A 186 -2.36 17.65 -11.96
CA ALA A 186 -3.76 17.76 -12.39
C ALA A 186 -3.95 18.87 -13.43
N ASP A 187 -3.41 20.08 -13.18
CA ASP A 187 -3.45 21.21 -14.11
C ASP A 187 -2.70 20.90 -15.43
N LEU A 188 -1.57 20.22 -15.36
CA LEU A 188 -0.86 19.78 -16.57
C LEU A 188 -1.71 18.81 -17.39
N VAL A 189 -2.30 17.80 -16.77
CA VAL A 189 -3.12 16.78 -17.45
C VAL A 189 -4.33 17.43 -18.13
N ALA A 190 -5.03 18.33 -17.44
CA ALA A 190 -6.14 19.11 -18.02
C ALA A 190 -5.70 19.84 -19.30
N ARG A 191 -4.63 20.64 -19.23
CA ARG A 191 -4.12 21.43 -20.36
C ARG A 191 -3.65 20.58 -21.54
N VAL A 192 -3.09 19.39 -21.26
CA VAL A 192 -2.65 18.46 -22.31
C VAL A 192 -3.85 17.95 -23.10
N PHE A 193 -4.94 17.58 -22.42
CA PHE A 193 -6.16 17.12 -23.09
C PHE A 193 -6.94 18.24 -23.77
N ASP A 194 -6.95 19.45 -23.23
CA ASP A 194 -7.60 20.62 -23.86
C ASP A 194 -6.94 21.00 -25.21
N THR A 195 -5.65 20.75 -25.33
CA THR A 195 -4.87 21.08 -26.52
C THR A 195 -4.32 19.86 -27.25
N TRP A 196 -5.04 18.72 -27.13
CA TRP A 196 -4.61 17.45 -27.71
C TRP A 196 -4.40 17.52 -29.22
N THR A 197 -3.37 16.85 -29.69
CA THR A 197 -3.09 16.66 -31.11
C THR A 197 -2.80 15.18 -31.36
N PRO A 198 -3.27 14.60 -32.49
CA PRO A 198 -3.12 13.16 -32.75
C PRO A 198 -1.69 12.67 -32.92
N LYS A 199 -0.73 13.60 -33.13
CA LYS A 199 0.67 13.25 -33.37
C LYS A 199 1.30 12.63 -32.13
N PRO A 200 1.93 11.44 -32.21
CA PRO A 200 2.71 10.87 -31.13
C PRO A 200 3.90 11.75 -30.76
N GLU A 201 4.02 12.16 -29.53
CA GLU A 201 5.07 13.08 -29.06
C GLU A 201 5.58 12.66 -27.68
N ARG A 202 6.85 13.00 -27.42
CA ARG A 202 7.52 12.80 -26.13
C ARG A 202 7.96 14.15 -25.59
N PHE A 203 7.63 14.39 -24.32
CA PHE A 203 8.02 15.61 -23.61
C PHE A 203 8.79 15.23 -22.34
N THR A 204 9.82 16.02 -22.02
CA THR A 204 10.56 15.90 -20.75
C THR A 204 10.36 17.18 -19.96
N LEU A 205 9.80 17.07 -18.75
CA LEU A 205 9.63 18.23 -17.88
C LEU A 205 10.98 18.69 -17.34
N PRO A 206 11.23 20.01 -17.34
CA PRO A 206 12.42 20.55 -16.73
C PRO A 206 12.38 20.45 -15.22
N ASP A 207 13.52 20.21 -14.60
CA ASP A 207 13.75 20.58 -13.21
C ASP A 207 13.92 22.10 -13.13
N VAL A 208 12.93 22.77 -12.57
CA VAL A 208 12.90 24.25 -12.51
C VAL A 208 13.72 24.76 -11.33
N PHE A 209 13.81 23.98 -10.24
CA PHE A 209 14.40 24.42 -8.98
C PHE A 209 15.89 24.10 -8.85
N GLY A 210 16.37 23.07 -9.55
CA GLY A 210 17.77 22.63 -9.43
C GLY A 210 18.14 22.16 -8.03
N ASN A 211 17.17 21.61 -7.29
CA ASN A 211 17.36 21.12 -5.94
C ASN A 211 18.34 19.93 -5.91
N THR A 212 19.08 19.79 -4.80
CA THR A 212 20.03 18.69 -4.58
C THR A 212 19.70 17.90 -3.33
N GLN A 213 20.27 16.69 -3.21
CA GLN A 213 20.16 15.87 -2.00
C GLN A 213 20.78 16.54 -0.79
N GLU A 214 21.82 17.39 -0.99
CA GLU A 214 22.45 18.18 0.07
C GLU A 214 21.44 19.17 0.68
N GLN A 215 20.73 19.92 -0.18
CA GLN A 215 19.70 20.85 0.27
C GLN A 215 18.52 20.14 0.98
N LEU A 216 18.16 18.95 0.51
CA LEU A 216 17.20 18.11 1.23
C LEU A 216 17.72 17.78 2.64
N GLY A 217 18.99 17.36 2.75
CA GLY A 217 19.64 17.09 4.04
C GLY A 217 19.62 18.31 4.98
N GLU A 218 19.85 19.52 4.45
CA GLU A 218 19.76 20.75 5.24
C GLU A 218 18.34 21.01 5.77
N VAL A 219 17.31 20.77 4.94
CA VAL A 219 15.90 20.90 5.39
C VAL A 219 15.61 19.88 6.49
N LEU A 220 16.05 18.62 6.34
CA LEU A 220 15.88 17.60 7.37
C LEU A 220 16.57 17.96 8.69
N GLN A 221 17.76 18.55 8.65
CA GLN A 221 18.48 19.04 9.84
C GLN A 221 17.76 20.21 10.52
N LYS A 222 17.06 21.06 9.74
CA LYS A 222 16.21 22.12 10.31
C LYS A 222 14.97 21.54 11.01
N LEU A 223 14.41 20.44 10.48
CA LEU A 223 13.27 19.75 11.11
C LEU A 223 13.66 19.09 12.43
N GLN A 224 14.87 18.51 12.51
CA GLN A 224 15.40 17.91 13.74
C GLN A 224 16.86 18.32 13.97
N PRO A 225 17.11 19.27 14.87
CA PRO A 225 18.46 19.68 15.24
C PRO A 225 19.30 18.51 15.76
N GLY A 226 20.53 18.39 15.26
CA GLY A 226 21.43 17.30 15.63
C GLY A 226 21.29 16.02 14.79
N LEU A 227 20.42 16.02 13.77
CA LEU A 227 20.27 14.92 12.82
C LEU A 227 21.56 14.70 12.05
N LYS A 228 22.00 13.45 11.99
CA LYS A 228 23.12 13.03 11.14
C LYS A 228 22.58 12.59 9.78
N VAL A 229 23.03 13.25 8.71
CA VAL A 229 22.70 12.87 7.35
C VAL A 229 23.96 12.26 6.71
N LEU A 230 23.81 11.04 6.22
CA LEU A 230 24.86 10.28 5.52
C LEU A 230 24.43 10.13 4.07
N TYR A 231 25.32 10.48 3.15
CA TYR A 231 25.08 10.38 1.70
C TYR A 231 25.74 9.13 1.13
N GLY A 232 25.10 8.57 0.09
CA GLY A 232 25.64 7.46 -0.68
C GLY A 232 26.87 7.84 -1.50
N THR A 233 27.47 6.84 -2.13
CA THR A 233 28.68 6.98 -2.93
C THR A 233 28.44 6.65 -4.42
N ASP A 234 27.19 6.44 -4.82
CA ASP A 234 26.82 6.09 -6.18
C ASP A 234 27.19 7.20 -7.17
N THR A 235 27.40 6.83 -8.42
CA THR A 235 27.76 7.80 -9.46
C THR A 235 26.62 8.80 -9.67
N ILE A 236 26.93 10.09 -9.71
CA ILE A 236 25.95 11.14 -9.98
C ILE A 236 25.33 10.92 -11.37
N GLN A 237 24.01 10.80 -11.40
CA GLN A 237 23.26 10.68 -12.63
C GLN A 237 23.01 12.06 -13.23
N THR A 238 23.38 12.23 -14.48
CA THR A 238 23.14 13.48 -15.22
C THR A 238 21.91 13.30 -16.09
N TYR A 239 20.86 14.04 -15.78
CA TYR A 239 19.64 14.06 -16.59
C TYR A 239 19.82 15.02 -17.77
N PRO A 240 19.31 14.66 -18.96
CA PRO A 240 19.37 15.56 -20.11
C PRO A 240 18.63 16.85 -19.82
N ALA A 241 19.15 17.97 -20.31
CA ALA A 241 18.49 19.24 -20.19
C ALA A 241 17.11 19.17 -20.85
N ALA A 242 16.08 19.49 -20.08
CA ALA A 242 14.72 19.54 -20.58
C ALA A 242 14.53 20.77 -21.45
N ASP A 243 13.73 20.62 -22.49
CA ASP A 243 13.35 21.76 -23.31
C ASP A 243 12.17 22.52 -22.67
N ASN A 244 11.99 23.76 -23.06
CA ASN A 244 10.86 24.58 -22.61
C ASN A 244 9.58 24.31 -23.41
N THR A 245 9.47 23.18 -24.12
CA THR A 245 8.35 22.90 -25.04
C THR A 245 7.03 22.80 -24.27
N VAL A 246 7.03 22.16 -23.11
CA VAL A 246 5.84 22.05 -22.25
C VAL A 246 5.34 23.44 -21.85
N ARG A 247 6.22 24.32 -21.40
CA ARG A 247 5.87 25.71 -21.04
C ARG A 247 5.32 26.49 -22.22
N ARG A 248 5.94 26.37 -23.40
CA ARG A 248 5.52 27.10 -24.61
C ARG A 248 4.18 26.61 -25.13
N ARG A 249 3.95 25.28 -25.10
CA ARG A 249 2.78 24.67 -25.73
C ARG A 249 1.57 24.65 -24.81
N TYR A 250 1.76 24.31 -23.56
CA TYR A 250 0.68 24.12 -22.58
C TYR A 250 0.56 25.29 -21.60
N GLY A 251 1.47 26.27 -21.63
CA GLY A 251 1.48 27.38 -20.68
C GLY A 251 1.72 26.95 -19.23
N TRP A 252 2.25 25.72 -19.04
CA TRP A 252 2.42 25.12 -17.73
C TRP A 252 3.89 25.17 -17.27
N PHE A 253 4.10 25.36 -15.98
CA PHE A 253 5.41 25.29 -15.32
C PHE A 253 5.23 24.93 -13.86
N GLN A 254 6.21 24.26 -13.29
CA GLN A 254 6.25 23.84 -11.90
C GLN A 254 6.34 25.06 -10.96
N ARG A 255 5.55 25.05 -9.87
CA ARG A 255 5.47 26.14 -8.88
C ARG A 255 5.91 25.70 -7.50
N TYR A 256 5.70 24.43 -7.13
CA TYR A 256 5.97 23.92 -5.80
C TYR A 256 7.31 23.20 -5.74
N SER A 257 8.07 23.46 -4.68
CA SER A 257 9.34 22.80 -4.40
C SER A 257 9.17 21.83 -3.24
N ILE A 258 9.66 20.62 -3.41
CA ILE A 258 9.64 19.61 -2.33
C ILE A 258 10.35 20.09 -1.06
N LEU A 259 11.38 20.95 -1.19
CA LEU A 259 12.10 21.48 -0.04
C LEU A 259 11.22 22.40 0.83
N ASP A 260 10.28 23.13 0.19
CA ASP A 260 9.35 24.00 0.88
C ASP A 260 8.16 23.21 1.46
N ASP A 261 7.74 22.15 0.79
CA ASP A 261 6.58 21.34 1.18
C ASP A 261 6.91 20.29 2.24
N LEU A 262 8.15 19.82 2.31
CA LEU A 262 8.57 18.72 3.19
C LEU A 262 8.25 18.98 4.68
N PRO A 263 8.41 20.19 5.24
CA PRO A 263 8.00 20.48 6.60
C PRO A 263 6.52 20.27 6.87
N ALA A 264 5.66 20.62 5.90
CA ALA A 264 4.21 20.39 5.99
C ALA A 264 3.89 18.91 5.98
N ILE A 265 4.50 18.13 5.08
CA ILE A 265 4.34 16.67 4.99
C ILE A 265 4.81 16.00 6.30
N TYR A 266 5.94 16.44 6.86
CA TYR A 266 6.45 15.94 8.14
C TYR A 266 5.48 16.20 9.29
N ASN A 267 4.87 17.38 9.35
CA ASN A 267 3.88 17.72 10.36
C ASN A 267 2.63 16.83 10.26
N VAL A 268 2.15 16.53 9.05
CA VAL A 268 1.04 15.58 8.81
C VAL A 268 1.41 14.20 9.32
N TRP A 269 2.63 13.73 9.05
CA TRP A 269 3.11 12.44 9.56
C TRP A 269 3.18 12.41 11.09
N CYS A 270 3.75 13.45 11.74
CA CYS A 270 3.81 13.56 13.18
C CYS A 270 2.42 13.53 13.83
N ALA A 271 1.46 14.27 13.28
CA ALA A 271 0.08 14.28 13.75
C ALA A 271 -0.55 12.87 13.70
N ARG A 272 -0.39 12.16 12.59
CA ARG A 272 -0.86 10.78 12.44
C ARG A 272 -0.21 9.79 13.41
N GLN A 273 1.11 9.94 13.66
CA GLN A 273 1.78 9.11 14.65
C GLN A 273 1.27 9.38 16.08
N ALA A 274 0.99 10.64 16.40
CA ALA A 274 0.40 11.03 17.67
C ALA A 274 -1.02 10.44 17.84
N GLU A 275 -1.83 10.46 16.80
CA GLU A 275 -3.17 9.84 16.80
C GLU A 275 -3.10 8.33 16.99
N LYS A 276 -2.22 7.63 16.26
CA LYS A 276 -2.02 6.18 16.40
C LYS A 276 -1.60 5.81 17.84
N LYS A 277 -0.65 6.56 18.41
CA LYS A 277 -0.21 6.37 19.82
C LYS A 277 -1.34 6.66 20.81
N SER A 278 -2.12 7.72 20.58
CA SER A 278 -3.28 8.06 21.42
C SER A 278 -4.36 6.98 21.36
N PHE A 279 -4.66 6.45 20.16
CA PHE A 279 -5.64 5.36 19.98
C PHE A 279 -5.18 4.08 20.68
N ALA A 280 -3.93 3.67 20.49
CA ALA A 280 -3.37 2.49 21.16
C ALA A 280 -3.43 2.65 22.68
N ARG A 281 -3.04 3.82 23.22
CA ARG A 281 -3.12 4.11 24.64
C ARG A 281 -4.57 4.07 25.16
N LYS A 282 -5.51 4.71 24.47
CA LYS A 282 -6.94 4.67 24.82
C LYS A 282 -7.50 3.25 24.82
N THR A 283 -7.07 2.41 23.87
CA THR A 283 -7.49 1.01 23.78
C THR A 283 -6.94 0.20 24.95
N VAL A 284 -5.65 0.36 25.29
CA VAL A 284 -5.04 -0.29 26.45
C VAL A 284 -5.70 0.18 27.75
N ASP A 285 -5.92 1.49 27.91
CA ASP A 285 -6.59 2.06 29.09
C ASP A 285 -8.04 1.54 29.21
N LYS A 286 -8.77 1.42 28.10
CA LYS A 286 -10.13 0.85 28.07
C LYS A 286 -10.13 -0.62 28.49
N ILE A 287 -9.15 -1.41 28.04
CA ILE A 287 -8.99 -2.81 28.48
C ILE A 287 -8.67 -2.86 29.98
N ARG A 288 -7.75 -2.01 30.44
CA ARG A 288 -7.32 -1.96 31.84
C ARG A 288 -8.43 -1.51 32.80
N GLN A 289 -9.30 -0.59 32.36
CA GLN A 289 -10.41 -0.08 33.17
C GLN A 289 -11.63 -1.03 33.21
N SER A 290 -11.72 -1.97 32.26
CA SER A 290 -12.83 -2.92 32.22
C SER A 290 -12.40 -4.29 32.77
N PRO A 291 -12.84 -4.68 33.99
CA PRO A 291 -12.44 -5.96 34.58
C PRO A 291 -12.93 -7.18 33.79
N ARG A 292 -13.97 -7.01 32.96
CA ARG A 292 -14.45 -8.06 32.04
C ARG A 292 -13.51 -8.24 30.86
N LEU A 293 -13.05 -7.13 30.23
CA LEU A 293 -12.11 -7.16 29.11
C LEU A 293 -10.74 -7.66 29.56
N LEU A 294 -10.28 -7.24 30.73
CA LEU A 294 -9.02 -7.71 31.30
C LEU A 294 -9.04 -9.23 31.50
N ARG A 295 -10.10 -9.80 32.06
CA ARG A 295 -10.25 -11.26 32.19
C ARG A 295 -10.23 -11.98 30.85
N LEU A 296 -10.90 -11.45 29.84
CA LEU A 296 -10.86 -12.04 28.48
C LEU A 296 -9.45 -12.05 27.90
N VAL A 297 -8.69 -10.97 28.08
CA VAL A 297 -7.28 -10.90 27.63
C VAL A 297 -6.41 -11.89 28.40
N GLU A 298 -6.61 -12.05 29.71
CA GLU A 298 -5.89 -13.03 30.53
C GLU A 298 -6.20 -14.47 30.11
N ILE A 299 -7.47 -14.79 29.84
CA ILE A 299 -7.89 -16.10 29.34
C ILE A 299 -7.28 -16.36 27.95
N ALA A 300 -7.31 -15.39 27.05
CA ALA A 300 -6.72 -15.50 25.73
C ALA A 300 -5.19 -15.67 25.79
N ALA A 301 -4.49 -14.95 26.66
CA ALA A 301 -3.06 -15.11 26.88
C ALA A 301 -2.71 -16.49 27.43
N ALA A 302 -3.47 -16.97 28.43
CA ALA A 302 -3.28 -18.33 28.97
C ALA A 302 -3.53 -19.41 27.90
N TRP A 303 -4.54 -19.22 27.05
CA TRP A 303 -4.81 -20.12 25.92
C TRP A 303 -3.66 -20.12 24.90
N LEU A 304 -3.10 -18.96 24.52
CA LEU A 304 -1.94 -18.88 23.63
C LEU A 304 -0.72 -19.60 24.22
N VAL A 305 -0.46 -19.42 25.52
CA VAL A 305 0.65 -20.13 26.19
C VAL A 305 0.41 -21.64 26.16
N THR A 306 -0.83 -22.09 26.41
CA THR A 306 -1.19 -23.52 26.34
C THR A 306 -0.98 -24.08 24.94
N GLU A 307 -1.41 -23.36 23.88
CA GLU A 307 -1.17 -23.79 22.49
C GLU A 307 0.32 -23.83 22.14
N LEU A 308 1.10 -22.89 22.64
CA LEU A 308 2.56 -22.89 22.45
C LEU A 308 3.18 -24.13 23.14
N LEU A 309 2.76 -24.43 24.38
CA LEU A 309 3.21 -25.62 25.09
C LEU A 309 2.85 -26.91 24.35
N VAL A 310 1.61 -27.04 23.88
CA VAL A 310 1.15 -28.21 23.10
C VAL A 310 1.98 -28.39 21.82
N ARG A 311 2.39 -27.29 21.18
CA ARG A 311 3.22 -27.35 19.96
C ARG A 311 4.66 -27.76 20.27
N ILE A 312 5.26 -27.24 21.33
CA ILE A 312 6.63 -27.52 21.71
C ILE A 312 6.75 -28.96 22.22
N THR A 313 5.77 -29.41 23.03
CA THR A 313 5.82 -30.74 23.68
C THR A 313 5.25 -31.85 22.82
N GLY A 314 4.54 -31.56 21.75
CA GLY A 314 3.89 -32.54 20.87
C GLY A 314 4.86 -33.50 20.14
N THR A 315 6.14 -33.18 20.12
CA THR A 315 7.20 -34.02 19.53
C THR A 315 7.87 -34.98 20.53
N ASP A 316 7.72 -34.76 21.83
CA ASP A 316 8.38 -35.52 22.88
C ASP A 316 7.42 -36.55 23.52
N ALA A 317 7.79 -37.83 23.42
CA ALA A 317 7.00 -38.97 23.94
C ALA A 317 6.71 -38.90 25.44
N GLN A 318 7.58 -38.26 26.23
CA GLN A 318 7.42 -38.12 27.68
C GLN A 318 6.26 -37.17 28.06
N PHE A 319 5.94 -36.18 27.22
CA PHE A 319 4.92 -35.20 27.48
C PHE A 319 3.56 -35.50 26.81
N GLN A 320 3.47 -36.57 26.00
CA GLN A 320 2.22 -36.97 25.34
C GLN A 320 1.12 -37.43 26.34
N MET A 321 1.50 -37.78 27.58
CA MET A 321 0.54 -38.15 28.62
C MET A 321 -0.13 -36.93 29.32
N ILE A 322 0.41 -35.71 29.12
CA ILE A 322 -0.08 -34.51 29.79
C ILE A 322 -1.01 -33.74 28.84
N ASP A 323 -2.30 -33.70 29.15
CA ASP A 323 -3.25 -32.86 28.43
C ASP A 323 -3.19 -31.41 28.96
N PHE A 324 -2.33 -30.59 28.36
CA PHE A 324 -2.19 -29.18 28.70
C PHE A 324 -3.49 -28.37 28.50
N ARG A 325 -4.37 -28.80 27.57
CA ARG A 325 -5.65 -28.16 27.34
C ARG A 325 -6.62 -28.42 28.50
N LEU A 326 -6.63 -29.65 29.01
CA LEU A 326 -7.39 -29.97 30.19
C LEU A 326 -6.91 -29.18 31.43
N MET A 327 -5.58 -29.05 31.58
CA MET A 327 -4.99 -28.26 32.65
C MET A 327 -5.39 -26.79 32.55
N PHE A 328 -5.38 -26.22 31.35
CA PHE A 328 -5.85 -24.85 31.07
C PHE A 328 -7.33 -24.69 31.49
N VAL A 329 -8.22 -25.61 31.10
CA VAL A 329 -9.64 -25.57 31.42
C VAL A 329 -9.87 -25.60 32.95
N VAL A 330 -9.16 -26.49 33.63
CA VAL A 330 -9.24 -26.62 35.10
C VAL A 330 -8.74 -25.35 35.79
N LEU A 331 -7.61 -24.83 35.36
CA LEU A 331 -6.98 -23.64 35.95
C LEU A 331 -7.88 -22.40 35.78
N ILE A 332 -8.37 -22.12 34.57
CA ILE A 332 -9.24 -20.99 34.29
C ILE A 332 -10.58 -21.14 35.05
N GLY A 333 -11.17 -22.33 35.04
CA GLY A 333 -12.41 -22.60 35.79
C GLY A 333 -12.22 -22.44 37.28
N THR A 334 -11.00 -22.68 37.82
CA THR A 334 -10.68 -22.50 39.25
C THR A 334 -10.54 -21.03 39.61
N VAL A 335 -9.84 -20.28 38.81
CA VAL A 335 -9.50 -18.87 39.11
C VAL A 335 -10.69 -17.93 38.84
N TYR A 336 -11.38 -18.12 37.72
CA TYR A 336 -12.37 -17.15 37.21
C TYR A 336 -13.83 -17.64 37.28
N GLY A 337 -14.07 -18.89 37.75
CA GLY A 337 -15.41 -19.44 37.95
C GLY A 337 -16.02 -20.08 36.71
N LEU A 338 -17.34 -20.48 36.84
CA LEU A 338 -18.04 -21.31 35.88
C LEU A 338 -18.03 -20.72 34.44
N ASN A 339 -18.43 -19.47 34.32
CA ASN A 339 -18.54 -18.85 32.98
C ASN A 339 -17.22 -18.81 32.22
N ALA A 340 -16.13 -18.51 32.91
CA ALA A 340 -14.79 -18.52 32.35
C ALA A 340 -14.31 -19.95 32.06
N GLY A 341 -14.66 -20.92 32.93
CA GLY A 341 -14.40 -22.32 32.72
C GLY A 341 -15.09 -22.88 31.47
N VAL A 342 -16.36 -22.55 31.27
CA VAL A 342 -17.09 -22.93 30.04
C VAL A 342 -16.42 -22.31 28.79
N LEU A 343 -16.05 -21.04 28.85
CA LEU A 343 -15.37 -20.38 27.76
C LEU A 343 -14.01 -21.07 27.45
N SER A 344 -13.25 -21.41 28.48
CA SER A 344 -11.98 -22.13 28.32
C SER A 344 -12.15 -23.53 27.74
N ALA A 345 -13.23 -24.25 28.13
CA ALA A 345 -13.57 -25.54 27.54
C ALA A 345 -13.92 -25.44 26.04
N VAL A 346 -14.66 -24.39 25.65
CA VAL A 346 -14.93 -24.12 24.23
C VAL A 346 -13.62 -23.83 23.45
N LEU A 347 -12.76 -22.97 23.98
CA LEU A 347 -11.47 -22.65 23.35
C LEU A 347 -10.57 -23.88 23.22
N ALA A 348 -10.47 -24.71 24.27
CA ALA A 348 -9.74 -25.96 24.26
C ALA A 348 -10.28 -26.94 23.21
N SER A 349 -11.61 -27.02 23.11
CA SER A 349 -12.31 -27.87 22.14
C SER A 349 -12.04 -27.44 20.69
N VAL A 350 -12.13 -26.13 20.41
CA VAL A 350 -11.80 -25.57 19.07
C VAL A 350 -10.34 -25.83 18.72
N SER A 351 -9.44 -25.63 19.66
CA SER A 351 -8.02 -25.91 19.49
C SER A 351 -7.74 -27.38 19.19
N LEU A 352 -8.39 -28.30 19.93
CA LEU A 352 -8.26 -29.73 19.70
C LEU A 352 -8.79 -30.14 18.31
N ALA A 353 -9.95 -29.62 17.91
CA ALA A 353 -10.51 -29.85 16.58
C ALA A 353 -9.62 -29.32 15.46
N ALA A 354 -9.05 -28.13 15.64
CA ALA A 354 -8.08 -27.56 14.70
C ALA A 354 -6.81 -28.40 14.59
N GLY A 355 -6.37 -29.01 15.70
CA GLY A 355 -5.25 -29.97 15.72
C GLY A 355 -5.52 -31.19 14.85
N TYR A 356 -6.69 -31.81 14.97
CA TYR A 356 -7.08 -32.95 14.15
C TYR A 356 -7.22 -32.61 12.66
N LEU A 357 -7.80 -31.46 12.35
CA LEU A 357 -7.91 -30.99 10.94
C LEU A 357 -6.55 -30.79 10.29
N ARG A 358 -5.56 -30.28 11.03
CA ARG A 358 -4.17 -30.14 10.52
C ARG A 358 -3.49 -31.47 10.27
N GLN A 359 -3.88 -32.53 10.98
CA GLN A 359 -3.37 -33.89 10.78
C GLN A 359 -4.09 -34.62 9.63
N GLY A 360 -4.97 -33.95 8.89
CA GLY A 360 -5.66 -34.49 7.72
C GLY A 360 -6.95 -35.27 8.04
N THR A 361 -7.43 -35.26 9.29
CA THR A 361 -8.72 -35.85 9.65
C THR A 361 -9.88 -34.94 9.21
N THR A 362 -10.84 -35.47 8.49
CA THR A 362 -12.08 -34.76 8.15
C THR A 362 -12.98 -34.62 9.38
N LEU A 363 -13.75 -33.54 9.44
CA LEU A 363 -14.73 -33.31 10.53
C LEU A 363 -15.68 -34.50 10.75
N MET A 364 -16.03 -35.23 9.70
CA MET A 364 -16.89 -36.41 9.75
C MET A 364 -16.20 -37.57 10.47
N LEU A 365 -14.93 -37.80 10.22
CA LEU A 365 -14.10 -38.82 10.89
C LEU A 365 -13.87 -38.52 12.38
N LEU A 366 -13.89 -37.26 12.77
CA LEU A 366 -13.75 -36.82 14.16
C LEU A 366 -14.89 -37.38 15.03
N PHE A 367 -16.12 -37.42 14.51
CA PHE A 367 -17.29 -37.91 15.23
C PHE A 367 -17.49 -39.44 15.17
N TYR A 368 -16.85 -40.12 14.22
CA TYR A 368 -16.95 -41.57 14.06
C TYR A 368 -16.15 -42.39 15.10
N ALA A 369 -15.03 -41.84 15.60
CA ALA A 369 -14.19 -42.53 16.59
C ALA A 369 -14.44 -41.94 17.98
N PRO A 370 -15.00 -42.74 18.97
CA PRO A 370 -15.29 -42.29 20.31
C PRO A 370 -14.11 -41.65 21.03
N ALA A 371 -12.90 -42.17 20.79
CA ALA A 371 -11.66 -41.68 21.37
C ALA A 371 -11.41 -40.17 21.04
N ASN A 372 -11.88 -39.69 19.87
CA ASN A 372 -11.61 -38.33 19.40
C ASN A 372 -12.55 -37.30 20.06
N TRP A 373 -13.79 -37.64 20.37
CA TRP A 373 -14.73 -36.69 20.95
C TRP A 373 -14.89 -36.83 22.46
N LEU A 374 -14.40 -37.91 23.07
CA LEU A 374 -14.44 -38.10 24.53
C LEU A 374 -13.75 -36.93 25.27
N ALA A 375 -12.63 -36.41 24.74
CA ALA A 375 -11.92 -35.29 25.31
C ALA A 375 -12.77 -34.02 25.39
N PHE A 376 -13.64 -33.75 24.41
CA PHE A 376 -14.57 -32.60 24.46
C PHE A 376 -15.54 -32.73 25.63
N ILE A 377 -16.10 -33.93 25.84
CA ILE A 377 -17.01 -34.19 26.97
C ILE A 377 -16.26 -33.98 28.29
N VAL A 378 -15.05 -34.53 28.41
CA VAL A 378 -14.25 -34.40 29.64
C VAL A 378 -14.00 -32.93 30.00
N TYR A 379 -13.71 -32.06 29.07
CA TYR A 379 -13.51 -30.64 29.34
C TYR A 379 -14.76 -29.99 29.98
N PHE A 380 -15.94 -30.29 29.47
CA PHE A 380 -17.19 -29.75 30.02
C PHE A 380 -17.61 -30.41 31.35
N VAL A 381 -17.46 -31.75 31.45
CA VAL A 381 -17.80 -32.50 32.64
C VAL A 381 -16.96 -32.05 33.84
N VAL A 382 -15.64 -31.87 33.64
CA VAL A 382 -14.74 -31.44 34.72
C VAL A 382 -15.17 -30.08 35.28
N ILE A 383 -15.60 -29.13 34.43
CA ILE A 383 -16.10 -27.83 34.87
C ILE A 383 -17.42 -27.97 35.65
N CYS A 384 -18.35 -28.78 35.12
CA CYS A 384 -19.65 -28.99 35.78
C CYS A 384 -19.54 -29.69 37.15
N VAL A 385 -18.71 -30.74 37.20
CA VAL A 385 -18.48 -31.50 38.46
C VAL A 385 -17.82 -30.60 39.51
N LYS A 386 -16.81 -29.86 39.09
CA LYS A 386 -16.12 -28.93 39.98
C LYS A 386 -17.07 -27.87 40.55
N TYR A 387 -17.93 -27.28 39.72
CA TYR A 387 -18.92 -26.29 40.19
C TYR A 387 -19.94 -26.91 41.15
N LYS A 388 -20.37 -28.16 40.95
CA LYS A 388 -21.29 -28.87 41.84
C LYS A 388 -20.65 -29.17 43.21
N ILE A 389 -19.35 -29.41 43.26
CA ILE A 389 -18.64 -29.80 44.50
C ILE A 389 -18.13 -28.56 45.26
N TYR A 390 -17.71 -27.50 44.58
CA TYR A 390 -17.06 -26.33 45.19
C TYR A 390 -17.80 -25.01 44.97
N GLY A 391 -18.97 -25.02 44.35
CA GLY A 391 -19.74 -23.82 43.94
C GLY A 391 -20.72 -23.30 44.97
N ASN A 392 -20.40 -23.43 46.26
CA ASN A 392 -21.10 -22.70 47.35
C ASN A 392 -20.20 -21.58 47.85
#